data_bf554826c0ea1b5d7846456f32b98608
#
_entry.id   bf554826c0ea1b5d7846456f32b98608
#
_cell.length_a   1.000
_cell.length_b   1.000
_cell.length_c   1.000
_cell.angle_alpha   90.00
_cell.angle_beta   90.00
_cell.angle_gamma   90.00
#
_symmetry.space_group_name_H-M   'P 1'
#
loop_
_entity.id
_entity.type
_entity.pdbx_description
1 polymer ?
#
loop_
_entity_poly.entity_id
_entity_poly.type
_entity_poly.pdbx_seq_one_letter_code
_entity_poly.pdbx_strand_id
1 'polypeptide(L)'
;IKYKMKKIFCTLLVLVLSIFSVNAQSQNSQEKMQTLVQRVDSLEHELSYLKLSYELSTLNSDITLFSNEINIKTLEIQLDLYNRNFNSQLGYEYQRYYKACQEKKQSISKLIEAKKTLFVLKVITYPFSESEMNTLKAGYNVIDKAYESIENSMEVLKIVVDAYNKSL
;
A
#
# COMPACT_ATOMS: atom_id res chain seq x y z
N ILE A 1 12.88 9.23 1.67
CA ILE A 1 11.68 9.28 2.55
C ILE A 1 12.07 8.93 4.00
N LYS A 2 12.76 7.82 4.30
CA LYS A 2 13.27 7.46 5.64
C LYS A 2 14.10 8.57 6.31
N TYR A 3 14.87 9.34 5.53
CA TYR A 3 15.70 10.42 6.04
C TYR A 3 14.89 11.67 6.43
N LYS A 4 13.83 12.00 5.67
CA LYS A 4 12.89 13.08 6.02
C LYS A 4 12.10 12.75 7.28
N MET A 5 11.63 11.51 7.44
CA MET A 5 10.93 11.07 8.66
C MET A 5 11.82 11.13 9.91
N LYS A 6 13.11 10.74 9.82
CA LYS A 6 14.06 10.90 10.95
C LYS A 6 14.27 12.37 11.34
N LYS A 7 14.38 13.28 10.35
CA LYS A 7 14.48 14.72 10.64
C LYS A 7 13.24 15.27 11.36
N ILE A 8 12.05 14.89 10.91
CA ILE A 8 10.78 15.31 11.53
C ILE A 8 10.68 14.77 12.97
N PHE A 9 11.07 13.50 13.20
CA PHE A 9 11.08 12.91 14.54
C PHE A 9 12.10 13.57 15.48
N CYS A 10 13.31 13.88 14.99
CA CYS A 10 14.30 14.62 15.78
C CYS A 10 13.84 16.05 16.10
N THR A 11 13.15 16.71 15.16
CA THR A 11 12.61 18.06 15.41
C THR A 11 11.47 18.03 16.44
N LEU A 12 10.63 17.01 16.41
CA LEU A 12 9.58 16.78 17.43
C LEU A 12 10.18 16.51 18.82
N LEU A 13 11.23 15.69 18.90
CA LEU A 13 11.91 15.34 20.15
C LEU A 13 12.60 16.57 20.77
N VAL A 14 13.25 17.39 19.96
CA VAL A 14 13.89 18.65 20.41
C VAL A 14 12.83 19.65 20.89
N LEU A 15 11.67 19.74 20.21
CA LEU A 15 10.56 20.59 20.63
C LEU A 15 9.96 20.13 21.96
N VAL A 16 9.79 18.84 22.18
CA VAL A 16 9.29 18.27 23.44
C VAL A 16 10.29 18.51 24.58
N LEU A 17 11.59 18.34 24.35
CA LEU A 17 12.62 18.59 25.35
C LEU A 17 12.78 20.08 25.70
N SER A 18 12.50 21.00 24.75
CA SER A 18 12.53 22.44 25.04
C SER A 18 11.34 22.90 25.89
N ILE A 19 10.23 22.17 25.93
CA ILE A 19 9.06 22.44 26.80
C ILE A 19 9.39 22.19 28.28
N PHE A 20 10.26 21.22 28.59
CA PHE A 20 10.63 20.89 29.97
C PHE A 20 11.65 21.85 30.59
N SER A 21 12.28 22.74 29.84
CA SER A 21 13.34 23.64 30.34
C SER A 21 12.86 25.07 30.64
N VAL A 22 11.59 25.40 30.51
CA VAL A 22 11.08 26.77 30.74
C VAL A 22 10.10 26.81 31.93
N ASN A 23 10.66 26.72 33.13
CA ASN A 23 9.98 27.21 34.35
C ASN A 23 10.37 28.68 34.57
N ALA A 24 9.36 29.55 34.53
CA ALA A 24 9.29 30.94 35.02
C ALA A 24 9.15 32.01 33.92
N GLN A 25 7.92 32.35 33.54
CA GLN A 25 7.34 33.71 33.39
C GLN A 25 5.96 33.68 32.70
N SER A 26 4.92 34.19 33.38
CA SER A 26 3.59 33.63 33.37
C SER A 26 2.60 34.00 32.25
N GLN A 27 2.79 34.93 31.39
CA GLN A 27 1.85 35.18 30.28
C GLN A 27 2.45 34.92 28.90
N ASN A 28 3.68 35.29 28.69
CA ASN A 28 4.40 35.04 27.45
C ASN A 28 4.71 33.52 27.24
N SER A 29 4.69 32.75 28.32
CA SER A 29 4.84 31.28 28.30
C SER A 29 3.61 30.56 27.83
N GLN A 30 2.40 31.02 28.15
CA GLN A 30 1.15 30.39 27.73
C GLN A 30 0.89 30.58 26.23
N GLU A 31 1.14 31.79 25.67
CA GLU A 31 1.04 32.01 24.21
C GLU A 31 2.05 31.14 23.42
N LYS A 32 3.29 31.06 23.90
CA LYS A 32 4.31 30.20 23.28
C LYS A 32 3.94 28.73 23.38
N MET A 33 3.37 28.29 24.50
CA MET A 33 2.91 26.92 24.68
C MET A 33 1.74 26.59 23.75
N GLN A 34 0.75 27.49 23.61
CA GLN A 34 -0.36 27.34 22.68
C GLN A 34 0.11 27.27 21.22
N THR A 35 1.07 28.11 20.83
CA THR A 35 1.66 28.10 19.49
C THR A 35 2.42 26.79 19.24
N LEU A 36 3.13 26.24 20.24
CA LEU A 36 3.83 24.97 20.13
C LEU A 36 2.86 23.80 20.00
N VAL A 37 1.78 23.76 20.78
CA VAL A 37 0.72 22.75 20.69
C VAL A 37 0.10 22.75 19.28
N GLN A 38 -0.29 23.93 18.77
CA GLN A 38 -0.84 24.05 17.43
C GLN A 38 0.13 23.55 16.33
N ARG A 39 1.45 23.81 16.52
CA ARG A 39 2.46 23.31 15.58
C ARG A 39 2.63 21.80 15.66
N VAL A 40 2.57 21.23 16.85
CA VAL A 40 2.62 19.77 17.04
C VAL A 40 1.41 19.11 16.39
N ASP A 41 0.20 19.64 16.62
CA ASP A 41 -1.04 19.12 16.01
C ASP A 41 -0.98 19.19 14.48
N SER A 42 -0.47 20.32 13.92
CA SER A 42 -0.27 20.45 12.48
C SER A 42 0.73 19.43 11.93
N LEU A 43 1.84 19.18 12.62
CA LEU A 43 2.85 18.20 12.20
C LEU A 43 2.34 16.77 12.30
N GLU A 44 1.54 16.44 13.32
CA GLU A 44 0.90 15.13 13.45
C GLU A 44 -0.10 14.89 12.33
N HIS A 45 -0.87 15.92 11.97
CA HIS A 45 -1.78 15.88 10.82
C HIS A 45 -1.03 15.62 9.51
N GLU A 46 0.01 16.43 9.21
CA GLU A 46 0.83 16.25 8.02
C GLU A 46 1.49 14.85 7.96
N LEU A 47 1.99 14.38 9.10
CA LEU A 47 2.61 13.05 9.21
C LEU A 47 1.58 11.95 8.93
N SER A 48 0.36 12.09 9.44
CA SER A 48 -0.73 11.13 9.21
C SER A 48 -1.13 11.08 7.74
N TYR A 49 -1.24 12.22 7.07
CA TYR A 49 -1.51 12.30 5.64
C TYR A 49 -0.39 11.68 4.79
N LEU A 50 0.86 12.07 5.05
CA LEU A 50 2.02 11.54 4.32
C LEU A 50 2.17 10.02 4.51
N LYS A 51 1.91 9.52 5.71
CA LYS A 51 1.94 8.08 5.99
C LYS A 51 0.89 7.33 5.19
N LEU A 52 -0.35 7.81 5.18
CA LEU A 52 -1.42 7.20 4.38
C LEU A 52 -1.10 7.23 2.89
N SER A 53 -0.68 8.36 2.36
CA SER A 53 -0.32 8.52 0.96
C SER A 53 0.82 7.57 0.56
N TYR A 54 1.85 7.43 1.40
CA TYR A 54 2.95 6.50 1.18
C TYR A 54 2.50 5.04 1.20
N GLU A 55 1.66 4.67 2.17
CA GLU A 55 1.12 3.31 2.28
C GLU A 55 0.27 2.94 1.06
N LEU A 56 -0.54 3.87 0.53
CA LEU A 56 -1.31 3.66 -0.70
C LEU A 56 -0.40 3.49 -1.92
N SER A 57 0.63 4.33 -2.05
CA SER A 57 1.59 4.23 -3.15
C SER A 57 2.36 2.91 -3.13
N THR A 58 2.79 2.46 -1.94
CA THR A 58 3.49 1.19 -1.76
C THR A 58 2.57 0.01 -2.12
N LEU A 59 1.35 0.02 -1.60
CA LEU A 59 0.37 -1.03 -1.89
C LEU A 59 0.05 -1.11 -3.40
N ASN A 60 -0.14 0.03 -4.06
CA ASN A 60 -0.35 0.06 -5.51
C ASN A 60 0.85 -0.52 -6.27
N SER A 61 2.07 -0.20 -5.86
CA SER A 61 3.29 -0.75 -6.46
C SER A 61 3.36 -2.27 -6.30
N ASP A 62 3.09 -2.80 -5.10
CA ASP A 62 3.12 -4.23 -4.81
C ASP A 62 2.06 -4.99 -5.63
N ILE A 63 0.85 -4.43 -5.77
CA ILE A 63 -0.24 -4.99 -6.59
C ILE A 63 0.18 -5.03 -8.07
N THR A 64 0.73 -3.94 -8.58
CA THR A 64 1.17 -3.83 -9.97
C THR A 64 2.31 -4.82 -10.27
N LEU A 65 3.29 -4.93 -9.39
CA LEU A 65 4.37 -5.90 -9.52
C LEU A 65 3.83 -7.33 -9.54
N PHE A 66 2.89 -7.66 -8.68
CA PHE A 66 2.29 -8.99 -8.65
C PHE A 66 1.48 -9.29 -9.93
N SER A 67 0.73 -8.33 -10.45
CA SER A 67 0.05 -8.48 -11.75
C SER A 67 1.04 -8.77 -12.89
N ASN A 68 2.17 -8.04 -12.91
CA ASN A 68 3.22 -8.26 -13.89
C ASN A 68 3.89 -9.63 -13.76
N GLU A 69 4.15 -10.11 -12.53
CA GLU A 69 4.66 -11.47 -12.28
C GLU A 69 3.73 -12.55 -12.87
N ILE A 70 2.42 -12.40 -12.69
CA ILE A 70 1.41 -13.31 -13.26
C ILE A 70 1.46 -13.27 -14.79
N ASN A 71 1.53 -12.08 -15.40
CA ASN A 71 1.56 -11.92 -16.84
C ASN A 71 2.84 -12.54 -17.45
N ILE A 72 3.99 -12.35 -16.83
CA ILE A 72 5.26 -12.96 -17.28
C ILE A 72 5.16 -14.49 -17.24
N LYS A 73 4.63 -15.05 -16.15
CA LYS A 73 4.46 -16.52 -16.04
C LYS A 73 3.44 -17.05 -17.03
N THR A 74 2.39 -16.29 -17.29
CA THR A 74 1.39 -16.64 -18.32
C THR A 74 2.03 -16.73 -19.71
N LEU A 75 2.89 -15.77 -20.06
CA LEU A 75 3.62 -15.79 -21.35
C LEU A 75 4.60 -16.95 -21.43
N GLU A 76 5.28 -17.30 -20.33
CA GLU A 76 6.15 -18.48 -20.27
C GLU A 76 5.38 -19.77 -20.59
N ILE A 77 4.22 -19.97 -19.96
CA ILE A 77 3.38 -21.16 -20.21
C ILE A 77 2.84 -21.17 -21.64
N GLN A 78 2.45 -20.01 -22.18
CA GLN A 78 2.04 -19.87 -23.60
C GLN A 78 3.16 -20.25 -24.57
N LEU A 79 4.40 -19.88 -24.24
CA LEU A 79 5.57 -20.22 -25.05
C LEU A 79 5.82 -21.74 -25.02
N ASP A 80 5.68 -22.39 -23.86
CA ASP A 80 5.80 -23.83 -23.75
C ASP A 80 4.71 -24.58 -24.53
N LEU A 81 3.46 -24.08 -24.49
CA LEU A 81 2.36 -24.58 -25.32
C LEU A 81 2.69 -24.45 -26.81
N TYR A 82 3.17 -23.29 -27.23
CA TYR A 82 3.51 -23.04 -28.63
C TYR A 82 4.63 -23.95 -29.13
N ASN A 83 5.67 -24.12 -28.32
CA ASN A 83 6.82 -24.98 -28.63
C ASN A 83 6.52 -26.47 -28.44
N ARG A 84 5.31 -26.86 -28.01
CA ARG A 84 4.93 -28.23 -27.68
C ARG A 84 5.84 -28.88 -26.64
N ASN A 85 6.32 -28.07 -25.70
CA ASN A 85 7.15 -28.52 -24.57
C ASN A 85 6.26 -29.10 -23.47
N PHE A 86 5.67 -30.27 -23.71
CA PHE A 86 4.75 -30.91 -22.77
C PHE A 86 5.51 -31.79 -21.78
N ASN A 87 5.38 -31.47 -20.52
CA ASN A 87 6.03 -32.17 -19.42
C ASN A 87 5.11 -32.15 -18.18
N SER A 88 4.80 -33.33 -17.66
CA SER A 88 3.90 -33.49 -16.52
C SER A 88 4.45 -32.81 -15.26
N GLN A 89 5.76 -32.73 -15.09
CA GLN A 89 6.38 -31.99 -13.98
C GLN A 89 6.10 -30.48 -14.09
N LEU A 90 6.28 -29.91 -15.29
CA LEU A 90 5.95 -28.49 -15.54
C LEU A 90 4.46 -28.23 -15.36
N GLY A 91 3.57 -29.11 -15.82
CA GLY A 91 2.14 -28.99 -15.61
C GLY A 91 1.78 -28.91 -14.12
N TYR A 92 2.40 -29.75 -13.30
CA TYR A 92 2.25 -29.71 -11.85
C TYR A 92 2.77 -28.38 -11.25
N GLU A 93 3.94 -27.90 -11.69
CA GLU A 93 4.52 -26.62 -11.25
C GLU A 93 3.64 -25.43 -11.61
N TYR A 94 3.07 -25.39 -12.81
CA TYR A 94 2.16 -24.33 -13.24
C TYR A 94 0.87 -24.33 -12.42
N GLN A 95 0.32 -25.50 -12.12
CA GLN A 95 -0.86 -25.61 -11.25
C GLN A 95 -0.56 -25.16 -9.82
N ARG A 96 0.61 -25.49 -9.30
CA ARG A 96 1.08 -25.05 -7.98
C ARG A 96 1.26 -23.53 -7.95
N TYR A 97 1.86 -22.95 -8.99
CA TYR A 97 2.01 -21.49 -9.13
C TYR A 97 0.65 -20.79 -9.14
N TYR A 98 -0.31 -21.29 -9.93
CA TYR A 98 -1.67 -20.73 -9.96
C TYR A 98 -2.33 -20.71 -8.57
N LYS A 99 -2.22 -21.80 -7.81
CA LYS A 99 -2.74 -21.88 -6.44
C LYS A 99 -2.07 -20.84 -5.51
N ALA A 100 -0.76 -20.73 -5.59
CA ALA A 100 -0.03 -19.72 -4.80
C ALA A 100 -0.46 -18.29 -5.15
N CYS A 101 -0.71 -18.01 -6.42
CA CYS A 101 -1.26 -16.73 -6.86
C CYS A 101 -2.67 -16.48 -6.31
N GLN A 102 -3.54 -17.49 -6.24
CA GLN A 102 -4.85 -17.37 -5.62
C GLN A 102 -4.77 -16.98 -4.14
N GLU A 103 -3.88 -17.63 -3.39
CA GLU A 103 -3.65 -17.33 -1.97
C GLU A 103 -3.10 -15.90 -1.77
N LYS A 104 -2.13 -15.49 -2.60
CA LYS A 104 -1.56 -14.13 -2.58
C LYS A 104 -2.63 -13.09 -2.94
N LYS A 105 -3.48 -13.35 -3.95
CA LYS A 105 -4.63 -12.48 -4.31
C LYS A 105 -5.58 -12.28 -3.12
N GLN A 106 -5.94 -13.36 -2.42
CA GLN A 106 -6.82 -13.28 -1.25
C GLN A 106 -6.19 -12.45 -0.12
N SER A 107 -4.89 -12.61 0.09
CA SER A 107 -4.14 -11.84 1.10
C SER A 107 -4.12 -10.35 0.77
N ILE A 108 -3.94 -9.99 -0.50
CA ILE A 108 -3.99 -8.61 -0.99
C ILE A 108 -5.40 -8.03 -0.79
N SER A 109 -6.46 -8.77 -1.14
CA SER A 109 -7.85 -8.33 -0.92
C SER A 109 -8.10 -7.97 0.55
N LYS A 110 -7.72 -8.86 1.47
CA LYS A 110 -7.85 -8.62 2.92
C LYS A 110 -7.06 -7.40 3.37
N LEU A 111 -5.87 -7.19 2.81
CA LEU A 111 -5.05 -6.02 3.13
C LEU A 111 -5.70 -4.72 2.65
N ILE A 112 -6.27 -4.70 1.43
CA ILE A 112 -7.01 -3.55 0.90
C ILE A 112 -8.19 -3.20 1.82
N GLU A 113 -9.00 -4.19 2.21
CA GLU A 113 -10.13 -4.01 3.13
C GLU A 113 -9.69 -3.45 4.50
N ALA A 114 -8.64 -4.02 5.08
CA ALA A 114 -8.07 -3.53 6.33
C ALA A 114 -7.58 -2.07 6.23
N LYS A 115 -6.94 -1.71 5.10
CA LYS A 115 -6.48 -0.32 4.86
C LYS A 115 -7.65 0.63 4.65
N LYS A 116 -8.72 0.24 3.95
CA LYS A 116 -9.95 1.03 3.81
C LYS A 116 -10.59 1.29 5.17
N THR A 117 -10.68 0.28 6.02
CA THR A 117 -11.20 0.42 7.39
C THR A 117 -10.37 1.39 8.23
N LEU A 118 -9.04 1.25 8.19
CA LEU A 118 -8.13 2.16 8.91
C LEU A 118 -8.23 3.60 8.38
N PHE A 119 -8.43 3.78 7.09
CA PHE A 119 -8.65 5.11 6.50
C PHE A 119 -9.90 5.78 7.08
N VAL A 120 -11.03 5.06 7.13
CA VAL A 120 -12.26 5.59 7.72
C VAL A 120 -12.05 6.02 9.17
N LEU A 121 -11.36 5.20 9.98
CA LEU A 121 -11.04 5.55 11.37
C LEU A 121 -10.15 6.79 11.47
N LYS A 122 -9.15 6.92 10.59
CA LYS A 122 -8.25 8.09 10.59
C LYS A 122 -8.96 9.37 10.17
N VAL A 123 -9.88 9.31 9.22
CA VAL A 123 -10.69 10.47 8.80
C VAL A 123 -11.53 11.01 9.96
N ILE A 124 -12.02 10.11 10.83
CA ILE A 124 -12.78 10.51 12.03
C ILE A 124 -11.87 11.17 13.07
N THR A 125 -10.63 10.68 13.20
CA THR A 125 -9.67 11.16 14.21
C THR A 125 -8.95 12.44 13.78
N TYR A 126 -8.63 12.54 12.50
CA TYR A 126 -7.91 13.67 11.91
C TYR A 126 -8.74 14.27 10.77
N PRO A 127 -9.26 15.49 10.91
CA PRO A 127 -10.04 16.14 9.86
C PRO A 127 -9.10 16.57 8.73
N PHE A 128 -8.96 15.72 7.72
CA PHE A 128 -8.22 16.05 6.49
C PHE A 128 -8.96 17.15 5.71
N SER A 129 -8.19 18.03 5.07
CA SER A 129 -8.73 19.01 4.13
C SER A 129 -9.43 18.31 2.96
N GLU A 130 -10.32 19.01 2.27
CA GLU A 130 -11.01 18.48 1.10
C GLU A 130 -10.03 18.02 0.01
N SER A 131 -8.96 18.75 -0.21
CA SER A 131 -7.91 18.41 -1.18
C SER A 131 -7.18 17.12 -0.81
N GLU A 132 -6.78 16.98 0.46
CA GLU A 132 -6.12 15.77 0.96
C GLU A 132 -7.05 14.56 0.87
N MET A 133 -8.32 14.74 1.25
CA MET A 133 -9.33 13.71 1.17
C MET A 133 -9.55 13.23 -0.27
N ASN A 134 -9.62 14.15 -1.23
CA ASN A 134 -9.78 13.82 -2.63
C ASN A 134 -8.55 13.07 -3.17
N THR A 135 -7.34 13.47 -2.76
CA THR A 135 -6.10 12.79 -3.13
C THR A 135 -6.06 11.35 -2.56
N LEU A 136 -6.43 11.16 -1.30
CA LEU A 136 -6.46 9.83 -0.68
C LEU A 136 -7.53 8.92 -1.33
N LYS A 137 -8.72 9.44 -1.61
CA LYS A 137 -9.78 8.72 -2.35
C LYS A 137 -9.33 8.33 -3.74
N ALA A 138 -8.65 9.23 -4.47
CA ALA A 138 -8.07 8.90 -5.77
C ALA A 138 -7.03 7.78 -5.68
N GLY A 139 -6.21 7.78 -4.63
CA GLY A 139 -5.26 6.70 -4.35
C GLY A 139 -5.94 5.34 -4.16
N TYR A 140 -7.06 5.28 -3.42
CA TYR A 140 -7.84 4.04 -3.29
C TYR A 140 -8.45 3.59 -4.61
N ASN A 141 -8.96 4.50 -5.43
CA ASN A 141 -9.48 4.16 -6.75
C ASN A 141 -8.40 3.56 -7.68
N VAL A 142 -7.16 4.04 -7.57
CA VAL A 142 -6.02 3.47 -8.30
C VAL A 142 -5.72 2.05 -7.81
N ILE A 143 -5.77 1.81 -6.51
CA ILE A 143 -5.59 0.47 -5.92
C ILE A 143 -6.68 -0.50 -6.38
N ASP A 144 -7.94 -0.08 -6.39
CA ASP A 144 -9.05 -0.91 -6.86
C ASP A 144 -8.86 -1.32 -8.33
N LYS A 145 -8.48 -0.38 -9.20
CA LYS A 145 -8.16 -0.68 -10.61
C LYS A 145 -6.95 -1.59 -10.78
N ALA A 146 -5.91 -1.41 -9.97
CA ALA A 146 -4.75 -2.29 -9.99
C ALA A 146 -5.13 -3.71 -9.54
N TYR A 147 -6.03 -3.85 -8.56
CA TYR A 147 -6.54 -5.14 -8.12
C TYR A 147 -7.41 -5.82 -9.19
N GLU A 148 -8.24 -5.09 -9.93
CA GLU A 148 -8.96 -5.61 -11.10
C GLU A 148 -7.98 -6.15 -12.17
N SER A 149 -6.83 -5.51 -12.33
CA SER A 149 -5.78 -6.02 -13.23
C SER A 149 -5.24 -7.40 -12.78
N ILE A 150 -5.10 -7.64 -11.46
CA ILE A 150 -4.75 -8.98 -10.95
C ILE A 150 -5.86 -9.99 -11.32
N GLU A 151 -7.13 -9.62 -11.17
CA GLU A 151 -8.25 -10.52 -11.49
C GLU A 151 -8.21 -10.96 -12.95
N ASN A 152 -8.05 -10.01 -13.85
CA ASN A 152 -7.93 -10.28 -15.28
C ASN A 152 -6.69 -11.15 -15.59
N SER A 153 -5.54 -10.84 -15.01
CA SER A 153 -4.32 -11.63 -15.19
C SER A 153 -4.48 -13.07 -14.67
N MET A 154 -5.16 -13.24 -13.54
CA MET A 154 -5.43 -14.56 -12.96
C MET A 154 -6.40 -15.39 -13.80
N GLU A 155 -7.37 -14.77 -14.44
CA GLU A 155 -8.29 -15.45 -15.37
C GLU A 155 -7.52 -15.99 -16.59
N VAL A 156 -6.67 -15.17 -17.20
CA VAL A 156 -5.84 -15.59 -18.33
C VAL A 156 -4.86 -16.69 -17.91
N LEU A 157 -4.19 -16.54 -16.77
CA LEU A 157 -3.29 -17.57 -16.23
C LEU A 157 -4.02 -18.90 -16.05
N LYS A 158 -5.23 -18.90 -15.50
CA LYS A 158 -6.05 -20.10 -15.34
C LYS A 158 -6.29 -20.81 -16.68
N ILE A 159 -6.75 -20.04 -17.68
CA ILE A 159 -7.04 -20.57 -19.02
C ILE A 159 -5.80 -21.26 -19.60
N VAL A 160 -4.64 -20.63 -19.48
CA VAL A 160 -3.39 -21.11 -20.06
C VAL A 160 -2.87 -22.35 -19.31
N VAL A 161 -2.95 -22.37 -17.97
CA VAL A 161 -2.60 -23.54 -17.14
C VAL A 161 -3.53 -24.74 -17.45
N ASP A 162 -4.83 -24.50 -17.58
CA ASP A 162 -5.80 -25.53 -17.91
C ASP A 162 -5.55 -26.07 -19.34
N ALA A 163 -5.21 -25.20 -20.31
CA ALA A 163 -4.85 -25.62 -21.65
C ALA A 163 -3.57 -26.47 -21.67
N TYR A 164 -2.54 -26.07 -20.91
CA TYR A 164 -1.31 -26.83 -20.79
C TYR A 164 -1.57 -28.23 -20.22
N ASN A 165 -2.31 -28.34 -19.13
CA ASN A 165 -2.61 -29.61 -18.49
C ASN A 165 -3.51 -30.54 -19.35
N LYS A 166 -4.31 -29.99 -20.24
CA LYS A 166 -5.10 -30.80 -21.21
C LYS A 166 -4.26 -31.33 -22.37
N SER A 167 -3.08 -30.78 -22.57
CA SER A 167 -2.16 -31.16 -23.66
C SER A 167 -1.14 -32.20 -23.23
N LEU A 168 -1.10 -32.56 -21.94
CA LEU A 168 -0.31 -33.65 -21.36
C LEU A 168 -0.94 -35.02 -21.63
#